data_1387f727e3ac5d0b14361c015134b255
#
_entry.id   1387f727e3ac5d0b14361c015134b255
#
_cell.length_a   1.000
_cell.length_b   1.000
_cell.length_c   1.000
_cell.angle_alpha   90.00
_cell.angle_beta   90.00
_cell.angle_gamma   90.00
#
_symmetry.space_group_name_H-M   'P 1'
#
loop_
_entity.id
_entity.type
_entity.pdbx_description
1 polymer ?
#
loop_
_entity_poly.entity_id
_entity_poly.type
_entity_poly.pdbx_seq_one_letter_code
_entity_poly.pdbx_strand_id
1 'polypeptide(L)'
;MNITYVEHSCFSVELDKVVLIFDYFKGQLPDFDPEKTIYVFSSHNHHDHFNIDIFQLLNKYPNVVYIFSKDIKKKFGRKFFNTHGVDDDIYEKIEFIDINKTLEISGLKIETLNSTDEGVAFIVTAEDKTIYHAGDLNLWWWNGRDQKDNESARERFEEEINKIKNRHFDAAFVVLDPRQGEEFYLGFDYFMKNTDTDKVFPMHFWGDSSVIERLKEMKCSEDYRNKIFL
;
A
#
# COMPACT_ATOMS: atom_id res chain seq x y z
N MET A 1 -6.78 -14.24 9.26
CA MET A 1 -6.36 -13.24 8.25
C MET A 1 -6.24 -13.94 6.89
N ASN A 2 -7.06 -13.54 5.93
CA ASN A 2 -7.03 -14.00 4.54
C ASN A 2 -6.57 -12.83 3.64
N ILE A 3 -5.58 -13.04 2.79
CA ILE A 3 -4.98 -12.01 1.93
C ILE A 3 -5.19 -12.42 0.47
N THR A 4 -5.73 -11.50 -0.32
CA THR A 4 -5.98 -11.72 -1.76
C THR A 4 -5.27 -10.62 -2.56
N TYR A 5 -4.39 -11.03 -3.48
CA TYR A 5 -3.87 -10.16 -4.54
C TYR A 5 -4.98 -9.91 -5.56
N VAL A 6 -5.25 -8.66 -5.88
CA VAL A 6 -6.26 -8.28 -6.87
C VAL A 6 -5.59 -7.89 -8.18
N GLU A 7 -4.77 -6.86 -8.15
CA GLU A 7 -4.02 -6.39 -9.32
C GLU A 7 -3.00 -5.32 -8.89
N HIS A 8 -1.79 -5.33 -9.45
CA HIS A 8 -0.74 -4.33 -9.28
C HIS A 8 -0.35 -4.11 -7.79
N SER A 9 -0.81 -3.03 -7.16
CA SER A 9 -0.61 -2.75 -5.74
C SER A 9 -1.89 -2.98 -4.91
N CYS A 10 -2.96 -3.51 -5.56
CA CYS A 10 -4.22 -3.75 -4.88
C CYS A 10 -4.23 -5.10 -4.17
N PHE A 11 -4.42 -5.05 -2.87
CA PHE A 11 -4.65 -6.23 -2.02
C PHE A 11 -5.88 -6.02 -1.15
N SER A 12 -6.61 -7.10 -0.88
CA SER A 12 -7.57 -7.16 0.21
C SER A 12 -7.06 -8.03 1.36
N VAL A 13 -7.26 -7.56 2.58
CA VAL A 13 -6.93 -8.29 3.82
C VAL A 13 -8.20 -8.45 4.61
N GLU A 14 -8.73 -9.66 4.69
CA GLU A 14 -9.92 -9.97 5.45
C GLU A 14 -9.54 -10.51 6.83
N LEU A 15 -9.97 -9.81 7.86
CA LEU A 15 -9.87 -10.19 9.27
C LEU A 15 -11.24 -10.70 9.78
N ASP A 16 -11.34 -10.94 11.08
CA ASP A 16 -12.56 -11.52 11.63
C ASP A 16 -13.77 -10.55 11.52
N LYS A 17 -13.57 -9.25 11.77
CA LYS A 17 -14.63 -8.22 11.80
C LYS A 17 -14.50 -7.17 10.72
N VAL A 18 -13.32 -7.03 10.12
CA VAL A 18 -13.04 -5.98 9.15
C VAL A 18 -12.37 -6.51 7.89
N VAL A 19 -12.53 -5.76 6.82
CA VAL A 19 -11.80 -5.94 5.57
C VAL A 19 -11.00 -4.67 5.27
N LEU A 20 -9.73 -4.81 4.94
CA LEU A 20 -8.87 -3.72 4.49
C LEU A 20 -8.62 -3.91 3.00
N ILE A 21 -8.88 -2.88 2.18
CA ILE A 21 -8.60 -2.88 0.74
C ILE A 21 -7.62 -1.76 0.48
N PHE A 22 -6.49 -2.08 -0.13
CA PHE A 22 -5.43 -1.10 -0.44
C PHE A 22 -5.34 -0.88 -1.94
N ASP A 23 -5.18 0.38 -2.35
CA ASP A 23 -4.80 0.86 -3.68
C ASP A 23 -5.55 0.18 -4.83
N TYR A 24 -6.89 0.26 -4.79
CA TYR A 24 -7.72 -0.30 -5.85
C TYR A 24 -7.51 0.44 -7.17
N PHE A 25 -7.03 -0.30 -8.15
CA PHE A 25 -6.80 0.15 -9.51
C PHE A 25 -7.83 -0.45 -10.49
N LYS A 26 -7.88 -1.77 -10.54
CA LYS A 26 -8.78 -2.56 -11.38
C LYS A 26 -8.83 -3.99 -10.85
N GLY A 27 -9.60 -4.83 -11.50
CA GLY A 27 -9.75 -6.23 -11.14
C GLY A 27 -10.98 -6.49 -10.29
N GLN A 28 -11.26 -7.75 -10.06
CA GLN A 28 -12.42 -8.18 -9.30
C GLN A 28 -12.04 -8.39 -7.84
N LEU A 29 -12.66 -7.62 -6.95
CA LEU A 29 -12.56 -7.86 -5.52
C LEU A 29 -13.30 -9.15 -5.13
N PRO A 30 -12.82 -9.88 -4.11
CA PRO A 30 -13.58 -10.99 -3.53
C PRO A 30 -14.94 -10.53 -2.99
N ASP A 31 -15.84 -11.49 -2.82
CA ASP A 31 -17.04 -11.26 -2.05
C ASP A 31 -16.72 -11.30 -0.56
N PHE A 32 -17.16 -10.29 0.18
CA PHE A 32 -16.96 -10.18 1.62
C PHE A 32 -18.28 -10.41 2.38
N ASP A 33 -18.18 -10.74 3.65
CA ASP A 33 -19.32 -10.76 4.53
C ASP A 33 -19.90 -9.34 4.69
N PRO A 34 -21.16 -9.07 4.37
CA PRO A 34 -21.78 -7.75 4.45
C PRO A 34 -21.89 -7.19 5.87
N GLU A 35 -21.76 -8.02 6.90
CA GLU A 35 -21.72 -7.58 8.30
C GLU A 35 -20.37 -6.95 8.70
N LYS A 36 -19.29 -7.19 7.93
CA LYS A 36 -17.99 -6.62 8.20
C LYS A 36 -17.91 -5.16 7.75
N THR A 37 -17.10 -4.38 8.46
CA THR A 37 -16.74 -3.04 7.98
C THR A 37 -15.59 -3.13 6.98
N ILE A 38 -15.78 -2.52 5.83
CA ILE A 38 -14.76 -2.44 4.78
C ILE A 38 -14.05 -1.10 4.87
N TYR A 39 -12.74 -1.12 5.04
CA TYR A 39 -11.89 0.07 5.01
C TYR A 39 -11.11 0.09 3.72
N VAL A 40 -11.26 1.16 2.95
CA VAL A 40 -10.60 1.36 1.66
C VAL A 40 -9.52 2.41 1.80
N PHE A 41 -8.30 2.04 1.47
CA PHE A 41 -7.12 2.89 1.52
C PHE A 41 -6.62 3.19 0.11
N SER A 42 -6.27 4.45 -0.17
CA SER A 42 -5.52 4.81 -1.38
C SER A 42 -4.33 5.68 -1.00
N SER A 43 -3.14 5.19 -1.35
CA SER A 43 -1.86 5.77 -0.94
C SER A 43 -1.56 7.09 -1.63
N HIS A 44 -1.98 7.25 -2.89
CA HIS A 44 -1.78 8.48 -3.67
C HIS A 44 -2.67 8.54 -4.92
N ASN A 45 -2.53 9.63 -5.67
CA ASN A 45 -3.44 10.00 -6.75
C ASN A 45 -3.12 9.42 -8.14
N HIS A 46 -2.10 8.56 -8.29
CA HIS A 46 -1.81 7.91 -9.57
C HIS A 46 -2.91 6.91 -9.93
N HIS A 47 -3.12 6.73 -11.24
CA HIS A 47 -4.24 5.92 -11.77
C HIS A 47 -4.14 4.43 -11.42
N ASP A 48 -2.96 3.94 -11.11
CA ASP A 48 -2.66 2.55 -10.71
C ASP A 48 -2.76 2.32 -9.19
N HIS A 49 -3.09 3.37 -8.40
CA HIS A 49 -3.31 3.32 -6.94
C HIS A 49 -4.66 3.89 -6.50
N PHE A 50 -5.35 4.62 -7.39
CA PHE A 50 -6.66 5.17 -7.12
C PHE A 50 -7.57 5.07 -8.34
N ASN A 51 -8.70 4.36 -8.18
CA ASN A 51 -9.78 4.33 -9.16
C ASN A 51 -11.11 4.68 -8.48
N ILE A 52 -11.84 5.65 -9.06
CA ILE A 52 -13.12 6.12 -8.54
C ILE A 52 -14.18 5.01 -8.48
N ASP A 53 -14.07 3.97 -9.30
CA ASP A 53 -14.99 2.83 -9.32
C ASP A 53 -15.03 2.07 -7.98
N ILE A 54 -14.07 2.27 -7.09
CA ILE A 54 -14.08 1.69 -5.74
C ILE A 54 -15.32 2.11 -4.93
N PHE A 55 -15.94 3.24 -5.26
CA PHE A 55 -17.18 3.69 -4.61
C PHE A 55 -18.39 2.82 -4.96
N GLN A 56 -18.31 1.98 -6.00
CA GLN A 56 -19.35 1.00 -6.31
C GLN A 56 -19.54 -0.04 -5.18
N LEU A 57 -18.59 -0.19 -4.27
CA LEU A 57 -18.74 -1.01 -3.08
C LEU A 57 -19.98 -0.62 -2.24
N LEU A 58 -20.33 0.67 -2.22
CA LEU A 58 -21.53 1.17 -1.52
C LEU A 58 -22.85 0.59 -2.03
N ASN A 59 -22.86 0.08 -3.28
CA ASN A 59 -24.05 -0.59 -3.83
C ASN A 59 -24.28 -1.98 -3.21
N LYS A 60 -23.24 -2.57 -2.63
CA LYS A 60 -23.26 -3.94 -2.11
C LYS A 60 -23.08 -4.03 -0.60
N TYR A 61 -22.28 -3.13 -0.03
CA TYR A 61 -21.87 -3.17 1.36
C TYR A 61 -22.33 -1.90 2.11
N PRO A 62 -23.07 -2.04 3.23
CA PRO A 62 -23.58 -0.88 3.96
C PRO A 62 -22.53 -0.15 4.78
N ASN A 63 -21.43 -0.84 5.15
CA ASN A 63 -20.42 -0.33 6.06
C ASN A 63 -19.07 -0.18 5.35
N VAL A 64 -18.90 0.91 4.57
CA VAL A 64 -17.64 1.22 3.88
C VAL A 64 -17.09 2.56 4.37
N VAL A 65 -15.80 2.57 4.73
CA VAL A 65 -15.07 3.76 5.18
C VAL A 65 -13.89 3.98 4.24
N TYR A 66 -13.75 5.20 3.73
CA TYR A 66 -12.69 5.58 2.79
C TYR A 66 -11.62 6.41 3.51
N ILE A 67 -10.35 5.99 3.39
CA ILE A 67 -9.18 6.65 3.98
C ILE A 67 -8.17 6.87 2.87
N PHE A 68 -8.05 8.10 2.41
CA PHE A 68 -7.22 8.45 1.27
C PHE A 68 -6.11 9.41 1.66
N SER A 69 -5.00 9.36 0.95
CA SER A 69 -3.97 10.37 1.06
C SER A 69 -4.49 11.76 0.65
N LYS A 70 -4.00 12.80 1.30
CA LYS A 70 -4.39 14.19 1.01
C LYS A 70 -4.09 14.66 -0.41
N ASP A 71 -3.14 14.08 -1.10
CA ASP A 71 -2.82 14.42 -2.48
C ASP A 71 -3.99 14.09 -3.42
N ILE A 72 -4.75 13.02 -3.15
CA ILE A 72 -6.00 12.68 -3.86
C ILE A 72 -6.99 13.84 -3.75
N LYS A 73 -7.19 14.40 -2.54
CA LYS A 73 -8.04 15.58 -2.35
C LYS A 73 -7.55 16.80 -3.11
N LYS A 74 -6.22 17.00 -3.12
CA LYS A 74 -5.60 18.15 -3.83
C LYS A 74 -5.75 18.02 -5.35
N LYS A 75 -5.58 16.79 -5.89
CA LYS A 75 -5.63 16.50 -7.32
C LYS A 75 -7.05 16.62 -7.88
N PHE A 76 -7.98 15.91 -7.26
CA PHE A 76 -9.31 15.71 -7.81
C PHE A 76 -10.34 16.70 -7.25
N GLY A 77 -10.32 16.96 -5.94
CA GLY A 77 -11.28 17.85 -5.29
C GLY A 77 -12.73 17.36 -5.34
N ARG A 78 -13.63 18.03 -4.61
CA ARG A 78 -15.05 17.66 -4.49
C ARG A 78 -15.78 17.52 -5.83
N LYS A 79 -15.53 18.46 -6.74
CA LYS A 79 -16.22 18.49 -8.05
C LYS A 79 -15.97 17.21 -8.86
N PHE A 80 -14.75 16.67 -8.82
CA PHE A 80 -14.44 15.42 -9.51
C PHE A 80 -15.27 14.27 -8.93
N PHE A 81 -15.31 14.12 -7.61
CA PHE A 81 -16.07 13.07 -6.95
C PHE A 81 -17.56 13.15 -7.30
N ASN A 82 -18.15 14.36 -7.22
CA ASN A 82 -19.56 14.56 -7.54
C ASN A 82 -19.90 14.22 -8.98
N THR A 83 -19.02 14.57 -9.95
CA THR A 83 -19.26 14.21 -11.37
C THR A 83 -19.14 12.73 -11.67
N HIS A 84 -18.58 11.94 -10.74
CA HIS A 84 -18.46 10.49 -10.82
C HIS A 84 -19.42 9.74 -9.87
N GLY A 85 -20.46 10.41 -9.40
CA GLY A 85 -21.53 9.78 -8.63
C GLY A 85 -21.27 9.63 -7.13
N VAL A 86 -20.21 10.26 -6.61
CA VAL A 86 -19.96 10.37 -5.18
C VAL A 86 -20.59 11.68 -4.70
N ASP A 87 -21.72 11.60 -4.04
CA ASP A 87 -22.43 12.79 -3.54
C ASP A 87 -21.72 13.45 -2.34
N ASP A 88 -22.20 14.63 -1.94
CA ASP A 88 -21.58 15.41 -0.89
C ASP A 88 -21.58 14.69 0.48
N ASP A 89 -22.61 13.92 0.79
CA ASP A 89 -22.74 13.19 2.06
C ASP A 89 -21.70 12.06 2.16
N ILE A 90 -21.37 11.45 1.04
CA ILE A 90 -20.30 10.43 0.95
C ILE A 90 -18.94 11.12 1.01
N TYR A 91 -18.76 12.19 0.22
CA TYR A 91 -17.49 12.92 0.17
C TYR A 91 -17.05 13.46 1.53
N GLU A 92 -17.98 13.99 2.34
CA GLU A 92 -17.68 14.51 3.69
C GLU A 92 -17.26 13.42 4.68
N LYS A 93 -17.56 12.17 4.38
CA LYS A 93 -17.16 11.00 5.22
C LYS A 93 -15.82 10.40 4.80
N ILE A 94 -15.19 10.90 3.73
CA ILE A 94 -13.86 10.46 3.33
C ILE A 94 -12.83 11.06 4.29
N GLU A 95 -12.06 10.21 4.95
CA GLU A 95 -10.92 10.63 5.76
C GLU A 95 -9.70 10.87 4.86
N PHE A 96 -9.21 12.10 4.86
CA PHE A 96 -8.00 12.46 4.12
C PHE A 96 -6.82 12.63 5.09
N ILE A 97 -5.87 11.71 4.99
CA ILE A 97 -4.71 11.66 5.89
C ILE A 97 -3.46 12.25 5.20
N ASP A 98 -2.64 12.96 5.97
CA ASP A 98 -1.36 13.52 5.52
C ASP A 98 -0.19 12.59 5.89
N ILE A 99 1.00 12.91 5.39
CA ILE A 99 2.26 12.24 5.74
C ILE A 99 2.56 12.38 7.25
N ASN A 100 3.19 11.37 7.84
CA ASN A 100 3.62 11.34 9.24
C ASN A 100 2.47 11.68 10.23
N LYS A 101 1.30 11.10 10.01
CA LYS A 101 0.12 11.26 10.86
C LYS A 101 -0.33 9.94 11.46
N THR A 102 -1.04 10.05 12.56
CA THR A 102 -1.79 8.95 13.17
C THR A 102 -3.26 9.32 13.22
N LEU A 103 -4.11 8.39 12.83
CA LEU A 103 -5.57 8.48 12.92
C LEU A 103 -6.09 7.24 13.63
N GLU A 104 -6.97 7.43 14.58
CA GLU A 104 -7.74 6.34 15.20
C GLU A 104 -9.21 6.45 14.77
N ILE A 105 -9.72 5.39 14.15
CA ILE A 105 -11.10 5.36 13.67
C ILE A 105 -11.71 3.97 13.85
N SER A 106 -12.83 3.90 14.55
CA SER A 106 -13.64 2.68 14.70
C SER A 106 -12.82 1.42 15.08
N GLY A 107 -11.83 1.59 15.97
CA GLY A 107 -10.98 0.50 16.45
C GLY A 107 -9.76 0.18 15.58
N LEU A 108 -9.55 0.91 14.49
CA LEU A 108 -8.31 0.89 13.74
C LEU A 108 -7.37 2.00 14.20
N LYS A 109 -6.08 1.68 14.29
CA LYS A 109 -5.01 2.68 14.33
C LYS A 109 -4.31 2.70 12.99
N ILE A 110 -4.25 3.88 12.37
CA ILE A 110 -3.66 4.11 11.05
C ILE A 110 -2.51 5.09 11.23
N GLU A 111 -1.33 4.71 10.80
CA GLU A 111 -0.13 5.55 10.80
C GLU A 111 0.35 5.70 9.35
N THR A 112 0.94 6.83 9.00
CA THR A 112 1.45 7.08 7.66
C THR A 112 2.92 7.46 7.68
N LEU A 113 3.67 6.97 6.69
CA LEU A 113 5.01 7.44 6.36
C LEU A 113 4.95 8.29 5.09
N ASN A 114 6.01 9.06 4.85
CA ASN A 114 6.17 9.83 3.63
C ASN A 114 6.61 8.91 2.48
N SER A 115 5.90 8.91 1.37
CA SER A 115 6.34 8.19 0.17
C SER A 115 7.55 8.88 -0.46
N THR A 116 8.39 8.10 -1.13
CA THR A 116 9.54 8.62 -1.91
C THR A 116 9.16 9.00 -3.35
N ASP A 117 7.91 8.74 -3.73
CA ASP A 117 7.25 9.26 -4.94
C ASP A 117 6.13 10.22 -4.51
N GLU A 118 4.85 9.83 -4.54
CA GLU A 118 3.73 10.65 -4.09
C GLU A 118 2.97 9.97 -2.94
N GLY A 119 2.25 10.78 -2.13
CA GLY A 119 1.34 10.32 -1.09
C GLY A 119 2.02 9.69 0.12
N VAL A 120 1.50 8.55 0.56
CA VAL A 120 1.85 7.93 1.83
C VAL A 120 2.04 6.41 1.72
N ALA A 121 2.87 5.84 2.61
CA ALA A 121 2.75 4.43 2.99
C ALA A 121 1.83 4.33 4.22
N PHE A 122 1.07 3.24 4.31
CA PHE A 122 0.15 2.98 5.43
C PHE A 122 0.70 1.92 6.37
N ILE A 123 0.48 2.14 7.66
CA ILE A 123 0.60 1.12 8.70
C ILE A 123 -0.75 1.05 9.39
N VAL A 124 -1.43 -0.08 9.30
CA VAL A 124 -2.76 -0.26 9.83
C VAL A 124 -2.74 -1.34 10.89
N THR A 125 -3.15 -1.00 12.12
CA THR A 125 -3.35 -1.97 13.19
C THR A 125 -4.86 -2.17 13.40
N ALA A 126 -5.30 -3.42 13.25
CA ALA A 126 -6.68 -3.85 13.38
C ALA A 126 -6.71 -5.27 13.99
N GLU A 127 -7.58 -5.54 14.98
CA GLU A 127 -7.76 -6.88 15.56
C GLU A 127 -6.42 -7.55 15.97
N ASP A 128 -5.55 -6.79 16.64
CA ASP A 128 -4.20 -7.20 17.06
C ASP A 128 -3.24 -7.60 15.90
N LYS A 129 -3.59 -7.25 14.66
CA LYS A 129 -2.75 -7.41 13.47
C LYS A 129 -2.19 -6.08 13.01
N THR A 130 -0.91 -6.04 12.68
CA THR A 130 -0.24 -4.87 12.11
C THR A 130 0.14 -5.16 10.66
N ILE A 131 -0.38 -4.34 9.75
CA ILE A 131 -0.26 -4.48 8.31
C ILE A 131 0.43 -3.25 7.74
N TYR A 132 1.44 -3.46 6.91
CA TYR A 132 2.13 -2.40 6.19
C TYR A 132 1.78 -2.45 4.70
N HIS A 133 1.49 -1.29 4.11
CA HIS A 133 1.35 -1.13 2.66
C HIS A 133 2.21 0.04 2.19
N ALA A 134 3.19 -0.23 1.37
CA ALA A 134 4.19 0.76 0.97
C ALA A 134 3.62 1.91 0.13
N GLY A 135 2.45 1.73 -0.58
CA GLY A 135 2.16 2.61 -1.71
C GLY A 135 3.37 2.61 -2.64
N ASP A 136 3.87 3.79 -2.97
CA ASP A 136 5.10 3.95 -3.75
C ASP A 136 6.33 4.37 -2.90
N LEU A 137 6.29 4.08 -1.59
CA LEU A 137 7.48 4.20 -0.74
C LEU A 137 8.48 3.09 -1.11
N ASN A 138 9.46 3.43 -1.95
CA ASN A 138 10.48 2.51 -2.44
C ASN A 138 11.81 3.22 -2.64
N LEU A 139 12.89 2.44 -2.70
CA LEU A 139 14.20 2.91 -3.15
C LEU A 139 14.20 2.97 -4.69
N TRP A 140 13.79 4.11 -5.24
CA TRP A 140 13.72 4.33 -6.67
C TRP A 140 15.11 4.60 -7.28
N TRP A 141 15.88 3.53 -7.44
CA TRP A 141 17.17 3.56 -8.13
C TRP A 141 16.99 3.30 -9.63
N TRP A 142 17.42 4.21 -10.47
CA TRP A 142 17.24 4.08 -11.90
C TRP A 142 18.58 4.07 -12.63
N ASN A 143 18.80 3.05 -13.46
CA ASN A 143 19.94 3.02 -14.37
C ASN A 143 19.86 4.18 -15.37
N GLY A 144 20.97 4.92 -15.52
CA GLY A 144 21.03 6.10 -16.37
C GLY A 144 20.65 7.42 -15.69
N ARG A 145 20.15 7.39 -14.44
CA ARG A 145 20.02 8.58 -13.61
C ARG A 145 21.39 8.96 -13.02
N ASP A 146 21.60 10.24 -12.75
CA ASP A 146 22.79 10.70 -12.04
C ASP A 146 22.98 9.96 -10.72
N GLN A 147 24.21 9.56 -10.41
CA GLN A 147 24.51 8.81 -9.18
C GLN A 147 24.09 9.57 -7.92
N LYS A 148 24.29 10.90 -7.91
CA LYS A 148 23.90 11.75 -6.78
C LYS A 148 22.39 11.75 -6.54
N ASP A 149 21.59 11.70 -7.62
CA ASP A 149 20.14 11.64 -7.52
C ASP A 149 19.67 10.28 -7.00
N ASN A 150 20.33 9.19 -7.41
CA ASN A 150 20.07 7.86 -6.90
C ASN A 150 20.46 7.72 -5.41
N GLU A 151 21.59 8.27 -5.00
CA GLU A 151 21.98 8.31 -3.57
C GLU A 151 20.99 9.14 -2.73
N SER A 152 20.53 10.28 -3.24
CA SER A 152 19.51 11.07 -2.56
C SER A 152 18.16 10.32 -2.44
N ALA A 153 17.79 9.52 -3.45
CA ALA A 153 16.60 8.66 -3.38
C ALA A 153 16.76 7.58 -2.31
N ARG A 154 17.97 6.99 -2.19
CA ARG A 154 18.32 6.02 -1.16
C ARG A 154 18.18 6.64 0.23
N GLU A 155 18.82 7.78 0.47
CA GLU A 155 18.80 8.47 1.77
C GLU A 155 17.36 8.74 2.24
N ARG A 156 16.51 9.25 1.36
CA ARG A 156 15.08 9.52 1.67
C ARG A 156 14.32 8.25 2.01
N PHE A 157 14.53 7.18 1.25
CA PHE A 157 13.89 5.89 1.51
C PHE A 157 14.34 5.30 2.85
N GLU A 158 15.65 5.26 3.08
CA GLU A 158 16.23 4.72 4.32
C GLU A 158 15.79 5.53 5.54
N GLU A 159 15.65 6.84 5.44
CA GLU A 159 15.11 7.69 6.51
C GLU A 159 13.70 7.26 6.91
N GLU A 160 12.82 7.01 5.94
CA GLU A 160 11.45 6.58 6.23
C GLU A 160 11.38 5.17 6.83
N ILE A 161 12.13 4.20 6.28
CA ILE A 161 12.16 2.84 6.83
C ILE A 161 12.80 2.80 8.22
N ASN A 162 13.78 3.65 8.50
CA ASN A 162 14.40 3.73 9.83
C ASN A 162 13.41 4.17 10.92
N LYS A 163 12.33 4.90 10.60
CA LYS A 163 11.25 5.25 11.56
C LYS A 163 10.51 4.02 12.10
N ILE A 164 10.51 2.94 11.31
CA ILE A 164 9.83 1.69 11.63
C ILE A 164 10.79 0.50 11.83
N LYS A 165 12.06 0.81 12.07
CA LYS A 165 13.11 -0.21 12.28
C LYS A 165 12.74 -1.15 13.43
N ASN A 166 12.91 -2.46 13.19
CA ASN A 166 12.59 -3.54 14.12
C ASN A 166 11.10 -3.62 14.50
N ARG A 167 10.22 -2.87 13.83
CA ARG A 167 8.78 -2.96 14.04
C ARG A 167 8.28 -4.28 13.47
N HIS A 168 7.37 -4.93 14.21
CA HIS A 168 6.71 -6.14 13.79
C HIS A 168 5.54 -5.85 12.84
N PHE A 169 5.45 -6.66 11.76
CA PHE A 169 4.34 -6.68 10.82
C PHE A 169 3.87 -8.11 10.57
N ASP A 170 2.59 -8.39 10.79
CA ASP A 170 1.96 -9.67 10.45
C ASP A 170 1.91 -9.88 8.92
N ALA A 171 1.72 -8.79 8.18
CA ALA A 171 1.80 -8.77 6.72
C ALA A 171 2.35 -7.43 6.21
N ALA A 172 3.14 -7.47 5.15
CA ALA A 172 3.65 -6.27 4.47
C ALA A 172 3.50 -6.40 2.95
N PHE A 173 3.03 -5.33 2.31
CA PHE A 173 2.96 -5.19 0.85
C PHE A 173 4.05 -4.23 0.43
N VAL A 174 5.04 -4.73 -0.31
CA VAL A 174 6.29 -4.01 -0.57
C VAL A 174 6.58 -3.99 -2.08
N VAL A 175 7.01 -2.84 -2.58
CA VAL A 175 7.31 -2.63 -3.99
C VAL A 175 8.46 -3.54 -4.46
N LEU A 176 8.25 -4.19 -5.61
CA LEU A 176 9.25 -4.99 -6.32
C LEU A 176 9.11 -4.72 -7.82
N ASP A 177 9.71 -3.64 -8.31
CA ASP A 177 9.47 -3.12 -9.65
C ASP A 177 10.53 -3.57 -10.65
N PRO A 178 10.21 -4.43 -11.63
CA PRO A 178 11.16 -4.93 -12.62
C PRO A 178 11.74 -3.84 -13.53
N ARG A 179 11.07 -2.67 -13.65
CA ARG A 179 11.56 -1.55 -14.45
C ARG A 179 12.88 -0.95 -13.92
N GLN A 180 13.20 -1.20 -12.64
CA GLN A 180 14.49 -0.79 -12.05
C GLN A 180 15.68 -1.64 -12.52
N GLY A 181 15.45 -2.65 -13.37
CA GLY A 181 16.51 -3.49 -13.93
C GLY A 181 17.20 -4.37 -12.89
N GLU A 182 18.51 -4.25 -12.75
CA GLU A 182 19.27 -5.06 -11.78
C GLU A 182 19.08 -4.59 -10.33
N GLU A 183 18.58 -3.38 -10.11
CA GLU A 183 18.44 -2.74 -8.80
C GLU A 183 17.01 -2.93 -8.20
N PHE A 184 16.15 -3.71 -8.87
CA PHE A 184 14.74 -3.92 -8.55
C PHE A 184 14.48 -4.36 -7.11
N TYR A 185 15.44 -5.02 -6.49
CA TYR A 185 15.33 -5.64 -5.16
C TYR A 185 15.77 -4.73 -4.01
N LEU A 186 16.45 -3.61 -4.28
CA LEU A 186 17.14 -2.83 -3.25
C LEU A 186 16.20 -2.33 -2.14
N GLY A 187 15.04 -1.76 -2.50
CA GLY A 187 14.06 -1.28 -1.54
C GLY A 187 13.44 -2.42 -0.73
N PHE A 188 13.07 -3.49 -1.42
CA PHE A 188 12.49 -4.68 -0.80
C PHE A 188 13.45 -5.34 0.20
N ASP A 189 14.71 -5.55 -0.19
CA ASP A 189 15.75 -6.14 0.65
C ASP A 189 16.03 -5.29 1.89
N TYR A 190 16.13 -3.96 1.70
CA TYR A 190 16.33 -3.04 2.82
C TYR A 190 15.17 -3.08 3.81
N PHE A 191 13.93 -3.08 3.33
CA PHE A 191 12.74 -3.21 4.19
C PHE A 191 12.79 -4.51 5.01
N MET A 192 12.99 -5.65 4.36
CA MET A 192 13.01 -6.96 5.02
C MET A 192 14.14 -7.12 6.04
N LYS A 193 15.29 -6.48 5.81
CA LYS A 193 16.42 -6.53 6.75
C LYS A 193 16.30 -5.56 7.93
N ASN A 194 15.42 -4.58 7.83
CA ASN A 194 15.25 -3.57 8.88
C ASN A 194 13.94 -3.67 9.66
N THR A 195 13.04 -4.58 9.28
CA THR A 195 11.76 -4.82 9.97
C THR A 195 11.64 -6.28 10.42
N ASP A 196 10.74 -6.54 11.37
CA ASP A 196 10.34 -7.89 11.78
C ASP A 196 9.02 -8.23 11.08
N THR A 197 9.09 -8.80 9.88
CA THR A 197 7.92 -9.09 9.04
C THR A 197 7.70 -10.60 8.95
N ASP A 198 6.48 -11.07 9.23
CA ASP A 198 6.10 -12.49 9.14
C ASP A 198 5.85 -12.92 7.71
N LYS A 199 5.03 -12.15 6.97
CA LYS A 199 4.67 -12.41 5.56
C LYS A 199 4.85 -11.16 4.74
N VAL A 200 5.54 -11.26 3.63
CA VAL A 200 5.70 -10.15 2.69
C VAL A 200 5.15 -10.51 1.32
N PHE A 201 4.40 -9.59 0.75
CA PHE A 201 3.75 -9.72 -0.55
C PHE A 201 4.35 -8.69 -1.50
N PRO A 202 5.09 -9.12 -2.53
CA PRO A 202 5.57 -8.22 -3.56
C PRO A 202 4.42 -7.58 -4.32
N MET A 203 4.54 -6.31 -4.64
CA MET A 203 3.57 -5.56 -5.45
C MET A 203 4.28 -4.68 -6.47
N HIS A 204 3.51 -4.00 -7.33
CA HIS A 204 4.05 -3.06 -8.33
C HIS A 204 4.93 -3.71 -9.41
N PHE A 205 4.73 -4.99 -9.68
CA PHE A 205 5.57 -5.74 -10.64
C PHE A 205 5.00 -5.76 -12.07
N TRP A 206 3.99 -4.96 -12.38
CA TRP A 206 3.45 -4.73 -13.74
C TRP A 206 3.10 -6.01 -14.52
N GLY A 207 2.60 -7.03 -13.83
CA GLY A 207 2.26 -8.33 -14.41
C GLY A 207 3.46 -9.26 -14.63
N ASP A 208 4.69 -8.81 -14.41
CA ASP A 208 5.88 -9.65 -14.46
C ASP A 208 6.20 -10.27 -13.10
N SER A 209 5.44 -11.30 -12.73
CA SER A 209 5.65 -12.04 -11.48
C SER A 209 6.97 -12.85 -11.45
N SER A 210 7.68 -13.00 -12.57
CA SER A 210 8.98 -13.70 -12.62
C SER A 210 10.04 -13.00 -11.75
N VAL A 211 9.89 -11.70 -11.52
CA VAL A 211 10.75 -10.92 -10.63
C VAL A 211 10.74 -11.44 -9.19
N ILE A 212 9.67 -12.08 -8.74
CA ILE A 212 9.53 -12.66 -7.40
C ILE A 212 10.44 -13.87 -7.25
N GLU A 213 10.42 -14.79 -8.20
CA GLU A 213 11.30 -15.96 -8.17
C GLU A 213 12.77 -15.53 -8.35
N ARG A 214 13.02 -14.55 -9.22
CA ARG A 214 14.34 -13.94 -9.35
C ARG A 214 14.87 -13.40 -8.01
N LEU A 215 14.04 -12.69 -7.22
CA LEU A 215 14.42 -12.23 -5.88
C LEU A 215 14.70 -13.41 -4.94
N LYS A 216 13.86 -14.45 -4.94
CA LYS A 216 14.04 -15.62 -4.07
C LYS A 216 15.33 -16.38 -4.35
N GLU A 217 15.85 -16.35 -5.58
CA GLU A 217 17.11 -16.98 -5.97
C GLU A 217 18.34 -16.15 -5.57
N MET A 218 18.17 -14.85 -5.29
CA MET A 218 19.29 -13.98 -4.92
C MET A 218 19.82 -14.31 -3.53
N LYS A 219 21.14 -14.13 -3.36
CA LYS A 219 21.81 -14.34 -2.07
C LYS A 219 21.30 -13.40 -0.97
N CYS A 220 20.93 -12.16 -1.31
CA CYS A 220 20.44 -11.19 -0.34
C CYS A 220 19.16 -11.61 0.36
N SER A 221 18.32 -12.46 -0.28
CA SER A 221 17.03 -12.91 0.25
C SER A 221 17.10 -14.19 1.11
N GLU A 222 18.28 -14.79 1.31
CA GLU A 222 18.42 -16.09 2.01
C GLU A 222 17.69 -16.14 3.37
N ASP A 223 17.73 -15.05 4.13
CA ASP A 223 17.16 -15.00 5.47
C ASP A 223 15.63 -14.80 5.49
N TYR A 224 15.03 -14.36 4.36
CA TYR A 224 13.60 -14.01 4.33
C TYR A 224 12.83 -14.56 3.12
N ARG A 225 13.47 -15.30 2.19
CA ARG A 225 12.79 -15.80 0.96
C ARG A 225 11.58 -16.69 1.25
N ASN A 226 11.58 -17.41 2.38
CA ASN A 226 10.48 -18.25 2.83
C ASN A 226 9.28 -17.44 3.38
N LYS A 227 9.46 -16.14 3.60
CA LYS A 227 8.40 -15.20 4.02
C LYS A 227 7.74 -14.49 2.82
N ILE A 228 8.21 -14.71 1.59
CA ILE A 228 7.69 -14.10 0.36
C ILE A 228 6.53 -14.94 -0.17
N PHE A 229 5.34 -14.33 -0.24
CA PHE A 229 4.09 -14.92 -0.73
C PHE A 229 3.52 -14.10 -1.90
N LEU A 230 2.69 -14.74 -2.72
CA LEU A 230 1.82 -14.08 -3.71
C LEU A 230 0.54 -14.88 -3.83
#